data_3b6904f0389a43092235cc35518eb7ee
#
_entry.id   3b6904f0389a43092235cc35518eb7ee
#
_cell.length_a   1.000
_cell.length_b   1.000
_cell.length_c   1.000
_cell.angle_alpha   90.00
_cell.angle_beta   90.00
_cell.angle_gamma   90.00
#
_symmetry.space_group_name_H-M   'P 1'
#
loop_
_entity.id
_entity.type
_entity.pdbx_description
1 polymer ?
#
loop_
_entity_poly.entity_id
_entity_poly.type
_entity_poly.pdbx_seq_one_letter_code
_entity_poly.pdbx_strand_id
1 'polypeptide(L)'
;MELVSEKSFNRKLISEYKSLLKVSYQDLSKSDKLLIRKSLNLAVEAHSNQTRKSGIPYIFHPLSVAKIVAQKIGLDAQSIASALLHDVVEDSEYDLNYIETNFGKNIAKIVDGLTKISKLKKEKILSIQAENFRKMLLTLNDDVRVILIKIADRLHNMRTLDFLSTEKQAKISSETLYIYAPIAHRIGLFEIKTELEDLSLKYLDNETYEQIRSSLRKTKDDQNLYIRNFARKISDKLKSELLDFKINGRTKSIFSIREKMLKKSISIDEVYDRFAVRIIYKAKPKEEKLLAWKIYSIVTDVYRPNPTRLRDWISNPKSNGYEALHITVVGPSKRWIEVQIRSERMDEIAERGFAAHYKYKQGD
;
A
#
# COMPACT_ATOMS: atom_id res chain seq x y z
N MET A 1 10.47 1.68 39.62
CA MET A 1 10.07 0.98 38.38
C MET A 1 9.34 1.90 37.38
N GLU A 2 8.42 2.75 37.80
CA GLU A 2 7.68 3.69 36.93
C GLU A 2 8.57 4.67 36.14
N LEU A 3 9.56 5.30 36.74
CA LEU A 3 10.47 6.27 36.08
C LEU A 3 11.31 5.67 34.94
N VAL A 4 11.68 4.39 35.03
CA VAL A 4 12.41 3.69 33.94
C VAL A 4 11.47 3.35 32.79
N SER A 5 10.21 3.06 33.09
CA SER A 5 9.14 2.80 32.13
C SER A 5 8.82 4.09 31.32
N GLU A 6 8.66 5.22 31.99
CA GLU A 6 8.35 6.52 31.37
C GLU A 6 9.48 7.02 30.47
N LYS A 7 10.75 6.90 30.91
CA LYS A 7 11.91 7.24 30.07
C LYS A 7 11.99 6.37 28.81
N SER A 8 11.66 5.09 28.92
CA SER A 8 11.63 4.14 27.81
C SER A 8 10.52 4.51 26.82
N PHE A 9 9.32 4.81 27.33
CA PHE A 9 8.18 5.27 26.52
C PHE A 9 8.52 6.55 25.74
N ASN A 10 9.04 7.57 26.42
CA ASN A 10 9.40 8.84 25.80
C ASN A 10 10.50 8.69 24.74
N ARG A 11 11.51 7.85 24.98
CA ARG A 11 12.54 7.54 23.95
C ARG A 11 11.93 6.88 22.71
N LYS A 12 11.04 5.90 22.91
CA LYS A 12 10.36 5.23 21.81
C LYS A 12 9.46 6.19 21.04
N LEU A 13 8.66 7.02 21.72
CA LEU A 13 7.78 8.01 21.10
C LEU A 13 8.57 8.99 20.24
N ILE A 14 9.68 9.54 20.76
CA ILE A 14 10.56 10.46 20.04
C ILE A 14 11.19 9.78 18.82
N SER A 15 11.63 8.52 18.96
CA SER A 15 12.20 7.74 17.86
C SER A 15 11.18 7.51 16.75
N GLU A 16 9.95 7.12 17.12
CA GLU A 16 8.85 6.90 16.18
C GLU A 16 8.43 8.18 15.46
N TYR A 17 8.38 9.31 16.17
CA TYR A 17 8.12 10.62 15.58
C TYR A 17 9.21 11.06 14.59
N LYS A 18 10.49 10.94 14.99
CA LYS A 18 11.61 11.22 14.07
C LYS A 18 11.56 10.34 12.84
N SER A 19 11.22 9.06 13.01
CA SER A 19 11.02 8.12 11.91
C SER A 19 9.87 8.56 10.99
N LEU A 20 8.73 9.01 11.52
CA LEU A 20 7.61 9.55 10.73
C LEU A 20 8.06 10.70 9.84
N LEU A 21 8.77 11.69 10.39
CA LEU A 21 9.27 12.83 9.61
C LEU A 21 10.28 12.42 8.53
N LYS A 22 11.12 11.42 8.82
CA LYS A 22 12.14 10.93 7.88
C LYS A 22 11.56 10.14 6.72
N VAL A 23 10.50 9.37 6.96
CA VAL A 23 9.89 8.51 5.94
C VAL A 23 8.81 9.22 5.12
N SER A 24 8.52 10.48 5.42
CA SER A 24 7.57 11.26 4.64
C SER A 24 8.04 11.35 3.19
N TYR A 25 7.13 11.00 2.28
CA TYR A 25 7.40 11.04 0.84
C TYR A 25 7.45 12.48 0.33
N GLN A 26 6.65 13.37 0.92
CA GLN A 26 6.65 14.79 0.59
C GLN A 26 7.64 15.54 1.47
N ASP A 27 8.24 16.58 0.91
CA ASP A 27 9.08 17.50 1.67
C ASP A 27 8.22 18.29 2.66
N LEU A 28 8.57 18.21 3.94
CA LEU A 28 7.86 18.87 5.02
C LEU A 28 8.52 20.20 5.35
N SER A 29 7.79 21.29 5.22
CA SER A 29 8.19 22.62 5.66
C SER A 29 8.30 22.70 7.19
N LYS A 30 8.82 23.82 7.71
CA LYS A 30 8.85 24.07 9.16
C LYS A 30 7.44 24.13 9.77
N SER A 31 6.48 24.74 9.08
CA SER A 31 5.07 24.79 9.48
C SER A 31 4.42 23.41 9.51
N ASP A 32 4.70 22.55 8.50
CA ASP A 32 4.19 21.19 8.46
C ASP A 32 4.68 20.36 9.65
N LYS A 33 5.98 20.46 9.97
CA LYS A 33 6.55 19.76 11.12
C LYS A 33 5.95 20.25 12.45
N LEU A 34 5.63 21.53 12.57
CA LEU A 34 4.93 22.09 13.73
C LEU A 34 3.50 21.56 13.82
N LEU A 35 2.76 21.53 12.72
CA LEU A 35 1.42 20.96 12.65
C LEU A 35 1.40 19.49 13.08
N ILE A 36 2.27 18.66 12.49
CA ILE A 36 2.37 17.24 12.83
C ILE A 36 2.74 17.05 14.31
N ARG A 37 3.65 17.88 14.85
CA ARG A 37 4.02 17.82 16.27
C ARG A 37 2.86 18.20 17.18
N LYS A 38 2.10 19.27 16.84
CA LYS A 38 0.91 19.70 17.60
C LYS A 38 -0.14 18.59 17.62
N SER A 39 -0.38 17.93 16.47
CA SER A 39 -1.32 16.82 16.35
C SER A 39 -0.88 15.60 17.15
N LEU A 40 0.44 15.30 17.15
CA LEU A 40 0.98 14.20 17.96
C LEU A 40 0.80 14.48 19.46
N ASN A 41 1.08 15.71 19.92
CA ASN A 41 0.94 16.07 21.33
C ASN A 41 -0.51 15.88 21.81
N LEU A 42 -1.49 16.34 21.02
CA LEU A 42 -2.90 16.13 21.35
C LEU A 42 -3.26 14.63 21.35
N ALA A 43 -2.79 13.85 20.37
CA ALA A 43 -3.05 12.42 20.34
C ALA A 43 -2.40 11.68 21.52
N VAL A 44 -1.21 12.09 21.99
CA VAL A 44 -0.57 11.54 23.20
C VAL A 44 -1.42 11.83 24.44
N GLU A 45 -1.93 13.04 24.58
CA GLU A 45 -2.77 13.46 25.69
C GLU A 45 -4.11 12.70 25.67
N ALA A 46 -4.80 12.69 24.53
CA ALA A 46 -6.09 12.02 24.35
C ALA A 46 -6.05 10.51 24.64
N HIS A 47 -4.93 9.87 24.36
CA HIS A 47 -4.76 8.42 24.53
C HIS A 47 -3.82 8.04 25.69
N SER A 48 -3.55 8.95 26.61
CA SER A 48 -2.56 8.75 27.69
C SER A 48 -2.84 7.52 28.58
N ASN A 49 -4.12 7.21 28.83
CA ASN A 49 -4.56 6.10 29.67
C ASN A 49 -5.02 4.87 28.88
N GLN A 50 -4.78 4.85 27.56
CA GLN A 50 -5.29 3.79 26.69
C GLN A 50 -4.16 2.86 26.24
N THR A 51 -4.46 1.57 26.25
CA THR A 51 -3.59 0.51 25.74
C THR A 51 -4.33 -0.36 24.74
N ARG A 52 -3.60 -0.90 23.78
CA ARG A 52 -4.13 -1.96 22.89
C ARG A 52 -4.19 -3.31 23.63
N LYS A 53 -4.91 -4.29 23.07
CA LYS A 53 -4.96 -5.66 23.60
C LYS A 53 -3.58 -6.33 23.71
N SER A 54 -2.60 -5.85 22.97
CA SER A 54 -1.19 -6.26 23.07
C SER A 54 -0.46 -5.70 24.30
N GLY A 55 -1.10 -4.83 25.11
CA GLY A 55 -0.46 -4.09 26.21
C GLY A 55 0.37 -2.88 25.77
N ILE A 56 0.49 -2.62 24.47
CA ILE A 56 1.24 -1.47 23.93
C ILE A 56 0.38 -0.20 24.06
N PRO A 57 0.96 0.96 24.51
CA PRO A 57 0.25 2.24 24.55
C PRO A 57 -0.40 2.59 23.23
N TYR A 58 -1.65 3.06 23.30
CA TYR A 58 -2.50 3.26 22.10
C TYR A 58 -1.90 4.23 21.09
N ILE A 59 -1.18 5.26 21.54
CA ILE A 59 -0.57 6.29 20.69
C ILE A 59 0.32 5.73 19.55
N PHE A 60 0.91 4.54 19.73
CA PHE A 60 1.71 3.92 18.68
C PHE A 60 0.87 3.45 17.48
N HIS A 61 -0.46 3.31 17.66
CA HIS A 61 -1.36 3.02 16.54
C HIS A 61 -1.52 4.24 15.62
N PRO A 62 -2.02 5.41 16.05
CA PRO A 62 -2.12 6.58 15.17
C PRO A 62 -0.77 7.01 14.58
N LEU A 63 0.35 6.84 15.32
CA LEU A 63 1.69 7.05 14.75
C LEU A 63 2.00 6.09 13.59
N SER A 64 1.64 4.83 13.72
CA SER A 64 1.86 3.83 12.66
C SER A 64 0.95 4.08 11.46
N VAL A 65 -0.30 4.48 11.68
CA VAL A 65 -1.23 4.91 10.61
C VAL A 65 -0.66 6.13 9.88
N ALA A 66 -0.22 7.15 10.62
CA ALA A 66 0.41 8.34 10.04
C ALA A 66 1.67 8.01 9.21
N LYS A 67 2.48 7.03 9.63
CA LYS A 67 3.62 6.55 8.83
C LYS A 67 3.19 5.89 7.53
N ILE A 68 2.14 5.06 7.54
CA ILE A 68 1.60 4.46 6.31
C ILE A 68 1.11 5.56 5.37
N VAL A 69 0.39 6.55 5.89
CA VAL A 69 -0.11 7.72 5.13
C VAL A 69 1.06 8.52 4.53
N ALA A 70 2.10 8.78 5.30
CA ALA A 70 3.25 9.57 4.88
C ALA A 70 4.15 8.84 3.87
N GLN A 71 4.43 7.56 4.10
CA GLN A 71 5.40 6.80 3.34
C GLN A 71 4.80 6.03 2.17
N LYS A 72 3.79 5.17 2.46
CA LYS A 72 3.22 4.26 1.44
C LYS A 72 2.21 4.96 0.55
N ILE A 73 1.34 5.80 1.13
CA ILE A 73 0.38 6.57 0.35
C ILE A 73 1.01 7.84 -0.19
N GLY A 74 1.80 8.57 0.61
CA GLY A 74 2.53 9.76 0.21
C GLY A 74 1.71 11.05 0.27
N LEU A 75 0.77 11.15 1.24
CA LEU A 75 -0.07 12.32 1.43
C LEU A 75 0.65 13.47 2.17
N ASP A 76 0.01 14.63 2.16
CA ASP A 76 0.47 15.88 2.73
C ASP A 76 0.46 15.93 4.28
N ALA A 77 1.00 17.00 4.83
CA ALA A 77 1.08 17.21 6.28
C ALA A 77 -0.30 17.27 6.96
N GLN A 78 -1.33 17.81 6.28
CA GLN A 78 -2.70 17.84 6.83
C GLN A 78 -3.27 16.43 6.95
N SER A 79 -3.03 15.58 5.98
CA SER A 79 -3.43 14.16 6.01
C SER A 79 -2.68 13.37 7.09
N ILE A 80 -1.38 13.65 7.28
CA ILE A 80 -0.57 13.05 8.35
C ILE A 80 -1.12 13.50 9.73
N ALA A 81 -1.42 14.79 9.89
CA ALA A 81 -2.03 15.34 11.10
C ALA A 81 -3.41 14.70 11.37
N SER A 82 -4.25 14.57 10.34
CA SER A 82 -5.57 13.92 10.45
C SER A 82 -5.45 12.43 10.81
N ALA A 83 -4.43 11.74 10.31
CA ALA A 83 -4.14 10.36 10.69
C ALA A 83 -3.70 10.21 12.16
N LEU A 84 -2.97 11.19 12.70
CA LEU A 84 -2.64 11.22 14.14
C LEU A 84 -3.88 11.47 15.01
N LEU A 85 -4.86 12.22 14.50
CA LEU A 85 -6.06 12.65 15.21
C LEU A 85 -7.30 11.78 14.93
N HIS A 86 -7.18 10.70 14.14
CA HIS A 86 -8.33 9.99 13.58
C HIS A 86 -9.28 9.36 14.60
N ASP A 87 -8.78 8.97 15.77
CA ASP A 87 -9.56 8.37 16.85
C ASP A 87 -9.77 9.33 18.03
N VAL A 88 -9.18 10.54 18.02
CA VAL A 88 -9.25 11.48 19.16
C VAL A 88 -10.69 11.85 19.48
N VAL A 89 -11.51 12.17 18.48
CA VAL A 89 -12.92 12.56 18.69
C VAL A 89 -13.80 11.37 19.12
N GLU A 90 -13.40 10.14 18.80
CA GLU A 90 -14.18 8.94 19.16
C GLU A 90 -13.86 8.41 20.56
N ASP A 91 -12.61 8.53 20.96
CA ASP A 91 -12.05 7.81 22.10
C ASP A 91 -11.56 8.74 23.24
N SER A 92 -11.85 10.07 23.15
CA SER A 92 -11.49 11.05 24.18
C SER A 92 -12.59 12.12 24.37
N GLU A 93 -12.34 13.10 25.24
CA GLU A 93 -13.24 14.23 25.52
C GLU A 93 -13.20 15.36 24.49
N TYR A 94 -12.25 15.32 23.55
CA TYR A 94 -12.11 16.35 22.53
C TYR A 94 -13.15 16.20 21.42
N ASP A 95 -13.87 17.27 21.12
CA ASP A 95 -14.89 17.31 20.07
C ASP A 95 -14.37 17.88 18.74
N LEU A 96 -15.20 17.84 17.72
CA LEU A 96 -14.87 18.38 16.40
C LEU A 96 -14.64 19.88 16.40
N ASN A 97 -15.31 20.63 17.27
CA ASN A 97 -15.14 22.08 17.40
C ASN A 97 -13.75 22.42 17.94
N TYR A 98 -13.25 21.63 18.90
CA TYR A 98 -11.90 21.74 19.39
C TYR A 98 -10.88 21.48 18.27
N ILE A 99 -11.10 20.44 17.45
CA ILE A 99 -10.23 20.13 16.31
C ILE A 99 -10.24 21.28 15.29
N GLU A 100 -11.42 21.81 14.95
CA GLU A 100 -11.53 22.92 13.98
C GLU A 100 -10.81 24.17 14.47
N THR A 101 -10.99 24.56 15.73
CA THR A 101 -10.36 25.74 16.32
C THR A 101 -8.84 25.63 16.38
N ASN A 102 -8.31 24.44 16.67
CA ASN A 102 -6.88 24.24 16.90
C ASN A 102 -6.08 23.83 15.66
N PHE A 103 -6.71 23.17 14.69
CA PHE A 103 -6.06 22.56 13.51
C PHE A 103 -6.65 23.01 12.18
N GLY A 104 -7.75 23.75 12.22
CA GLY A 104 -8.41 24.32 11.05
C GLY A 104 -9.47 23.41 10.43
N LYS A 105 -10.34 24.03 9.62
CA LYS A 105 -11.53 23.43 9.02
C LYS A 105 -11.25 22.18 8.17
N ASN A 106 -10.12 22.17 7.42
CA ASN A 106 -9.80 21.04 6.54
C ASN A 106 -9.51 19.76 7.34
N ILE A 107 -8.71 19.85 8.40
CA ILE A 107 -8.38 18.72 9.28
C ILE A 107 -9.65 18.27 10.02
N ALA A 108 -10.44 19.18 10.53
CA ALA A 108 -11.71 18.87 11.20
C ALA A 108 -12.66 18.11 10.26
N LYS A 109 -12.76 18.52 8.98
CA LYS A 109 -13.57 17.83 7.97
C LYS A 109 -13.11 16.40 7.73
N ILE A 110 -11.78 16.17 7.64
CA ILE A 110 -11.23 14.82 7.46
C ILE A 110 -11.53 13.95 8.68
N VAL A 111 -11.29 14.47 9.90
CA VAL A 111 -11.54 13.75 11.16
C VAL A 111 -13.03 13.43 11.32
N ASP A 112 -13.93 14.36 11.02
CA ASP A 112 -15.38 14.13 11.01
C ASP A 112 -15.77 12.98 10.06
N GLY A 113 -15.21 12.98 8.83
CA GLY A 113 -15.45 11.91 7.87
C GLY A 113 -14.99 10.54 8.39
N LEU A 114 -13.83 10.47 9.06
CA LEU A 114 -13.30 9.24 9.67
C LEU A 114 -14.20 8.75 10.81
N THR A 115 -14.64 9.65 11.70
CA THR A 115 -15.56 9.36 12.80
C THR A 115 -16.93 8.86 12.31
N LYS A 116 -17.49 9.46 11.26
CA LYS A 116 -18.77 9.01 10.66
C LYS A 116 -18.68 7.59 10.11
N ILE A 117 -17.59 7.26 9.41
CA ILE A 117 -17.37 5.87 8.90
C ILE A 117 -17.28 4.88 10.06
N SER A 118 -16.63 5.23 11.17
CA SER A 118 -16.50 4.36 12.33
C SER A 118 -17.83 4.13 13.05
N LYS A 119 -18.65 5.17 13.21
CA LYS A 119 -20.00 5.07 13.83
C LYS A 119 -20.93 4.14 13.05
N LEU A 120 -20.88 4.16 11.72
CA LEU A 120 -21.67 3.27 10.86
C LEU A 120 -21.38 1.78 11.08
N LYS A 121 -20.18 1.43 11.58
CA LYS A 121 -19.85 0.04 11.94
C LYS A 121 -20.51 -0.48 13.22
N LYS A 122 -20.95 0.40 14.10
CA LYS A 122 -21.56 0.03 15.40
C LYS A 122 -23.04 -0.37 15.27
N GLU A 123 -23.71 -0.01 14.17
CA GLU A 123 -25.11 -0.37 13.93
C GLU A 123 -25.23 -1.75 13.26
N LYS A 124 -25.91 -2.67 13.92
CA LYS A 124 -26.08 -4.08 13.49
C LYS A 124 -27.11 -4.22 12.38
N ILE A 125 -26.74 -4.73 11.18
CA ILE A 125 -27.68 -5.43 10.26
C ILE A 125 -26.89 -6.23 9.19
N LEU A 126 -27.36 -7.39 8.77
CA LEU A 126 -26.75 -8.32 7.81
C LEU A 126 -26.70 -7.87 6.33
N SER A 127 -27.40 -6.78 5.97
CA SER A 127 -27.30 -6.11 4.66
C SER A 127 -26.19 -5.05 4.59
N ILE A 128 -25.46 -4.87 5.67
CA ILE A 128 -24.54 -3.75 5.98
C ILE A 128 -23.30 -3.74 5.08
N GLN A 129 -22.84 -4.87 4.57
CA GLN A 129 -21.61 -4.89 3.75
C GLN A 129 -21.78 -4.05 2.46
N ALA A 130 -22.92 -4.19 1.79
CA ALA A 130 -23.23 -3.42 0.58
C ALA A 130 -23.51 -1.93 0.91
N GLU A 131 -24.16 -1.65 2.03
CA GLU A 131 -24.49 -0.29 2.44
C GLU A 131 -23.27 0.47 3.01
N ASN A 132 -22.41 -0.20 3.78
CA ASN A 132 -21.13 0.35 4.21
C ASN A 132 -20.20 0.61 3.02
N PHE A 133 -20.17 -0.29 2.05
CA PHE A 133 -19.46 -0.09 0.78
C PHE A 133 -20.01 1.11 0.02
N ARG A 134 -21.33 1.25 -0.10
CA ARG A 134 -22.01 2.38 -0.73
C ARG A 134 -21.73 3.70 -0.01
N LYS A 135 -21.83 3.74 1.33
CA LYS A 135 -21.56 4.94 2.15
C LYS A 135 -20.08 5.33 2.09
N MET A 136 -19.18 4.35 2.09
CA MET A 136 -17.76 4.57 1.89
C MET A 136 -17.43 5.11 0.49
N LEU A 137 -18.16 4.67 -0.55
CA LEU A 137 -18.09 5.25 -1.89
C LEU A 137 -18.69 6.66 -1.97
N LEU A 138 -19.73 6.98 -1.21
CA LEU A 138 -20.29 8.33 -1.14
C LEU A 138 -19.34 9.31 -0.46
N THR A 139 -18.57 8.86 0.53
CA THR A 139 -17.54 9.68 1.19
C THR A 139 -16.36 9.99 0.24
N LEU A 140 -16.15 9.20 -0.84
CA LEU A 140 -15.18 9.50 -1.91
C LEU A 140 -15.47 10.82 -2.62
N ASN A 141 -16.75 11.25 -2.68
CA ASN A 141 -17.14 12.49 -3.33
C ASN A 141 -16.78 13.74 -2.51
N ASP A 142 -16.62 13.62 -1.19
CA ASP A 142 -16.37 14.76 -0.30
C ASP A 142 -14.87 15.02 -0.09
N ASP A 143 -14.11 14.00 0.28
CA ASP A 143 -12.66 14.08 0.43
C ASP A 143 -12.03 12.68 0.41
N VAL A 144 -11.30 12.36 -0.66
CA VAL A 144 -10.66 11.06 -0.85
C VAL A 144 -9.66 10.71 0.26
N ARG A 145 -9.09 11.72 0.96
CA ARG A 145 -8.11 11.51 2.05
C ARG A 145 -8.71 10.71 3.20
N VAL A 146 -10.01 10.86 3.46
CA VAL A 146 -10.73 10.09 4.49
C VAL A 146 -10.60 8.59 4.23
N ILE A 147 -10.83 8.14 2.99
CA ILE A 147 -10.74 6.72 2.63
C ILE A 147 -9.28 6.25 2.63
N LEU A 148 -8.35 7.07 2.15
CA LEU A 148 -6.94 6.75 2.15
C LEU A 148 -6.41 6.53 3.57
N ILE A 149 -6.78 7.38 4.53
CA ILE A 149 -6.43 7.22 5.95
C ILE A 149 -7.13 6.00 6.54
N LYS A 150 -8.39 5.74 6.20
CA LYS A 150 -9.12 4.55 6.70
C LYS A 150 -8.56 3.23 6.20
N ILE A 151 -8.01 3.21 4.97
CA ILE A 151 -7.27 2.06 4.45
C ILE A 151 -5.94 1.88 5.19
N ALA A 152 -5.23 2.98 5.51
CA ALA A 152 -4.01 2.93 6.32
C ALA A 152 -4.27 2.40 7.74
N ASP A 153 -5.35 2.85 8.39
CA ASP A 153 -5.83 2.34 9.66
C ASP A 153 -6.13 0.83 9.57
N ARG A 154 -6.89 0.40 8.56
CA ARG A 154 -7.20 -1.01 8.33
C ARG A 154 -5.92 -1.84 8.14
N LEU A 155 -4.97 -1.35 7.37
CA LEU A 155 -3.70 -2.05 7.15
C LEU A 155 -2.93 -2.22 8.46
N HIS A 156 -2.84 -1.18 9.29
CA HIS A 156 -2.17 -1.29 10.58
C HIS A 156 -2.91 -2.26 11.52
N ASN A 157 -4.25 -2.23 11.54
CA ASN A 157 -5.05 -3.17 12.31
C ASN A 157 -4.83 -4.61 11.87
N MET A 158 -4.74 -4.88 10.57
CA MET A 158 -4.43 -6.22 10.03
C MET A 158 -3.04 -6.71 10.42
N ARG A 159 -2.04 -5.83 10.47
CA ARG A 159 -0.67 -6.16 10.91
C ARG A 159 -0.56 -6.52 12.40
N THR A 160 -1.53 -6.09 13.19
CA THR A 160 -1.57 -6.30 14.65
C THR A 160 -2.74 -7.17 15.09
N LEU A 161 -3.28 -7.99 14.17
CA LEU A 161 -4.51 -8.75 14.40
C LEU A 161 -4.29 -10.00 15.30
N ASP A 162 -3.04 -10.46 15.44
CA ASP A 162 -2.67 -11.65 16.21
C ASP A 162 -3.14 -11.62 17.68
N PHE A 163 -3.35 -10.43 18.25
CA PHE A 163 -3.78 -10.24 19.65
C PHE A 163 -5.30 -10.32 19.86
N LEU A 164 -6.07 -10.58 18.82
CA LEU A 164 -7.54 -10.72 18.89
C LEU A 164 -7.94 -12.20 18.90
N SER A 165 -9.18 -12.49 19.36
CA SER A 165 -9.75 -13.84 19.26
C SER A 165 -9.92 -14.28 17.81
N THR A 166 -9.83 -15.59 17.57
CA THR A 166 -9.95 -16.19 16.23
C THR A 166 -11.23 -15.75 15.48
N GLU A 167 -12.35 -15.67 16.19
CA GLU A 167 -13.61 -15.19 15.63
C GLU A 167 -13.51 -13.75 15.13
N LYS A 168 -12.87 -12.86 15.92
CA LYS A 168 -12.66 -11.46 15.52
C LYS A 168 -11.64 -11.35 14.38
N GLN A 169 -10.59 -12.17 14.41
CA GLN A 169 -9.63 -12.24 13.33
C GLN A 169 -10.31 -12.62 12.00
N ALA A 170 -11.12 -13.67 11.99
CA ALA A 170 -11.85 -14.11 10.81
C ALA A 170 -12.82 -13.03 10.27
N LYS A 171 -13.60 -12.40 11.16
CA LYS A 171 -14.53 -11.32 10.79
C LYS A 171 -13.82 -10.13 10.16
N ILE A 172 -12.75 -9.62 10.82
CA ILE A 172 -12.00 -8.46 10.35
C ILE A 172 -11.28 -8.77 9.03
N SER A 173 -10.72 -9.98 8.89
CA SER A 173 -10.07 -10.43 7.67
C SER A 173 -11.03 -10.58 6.50
N SER A 174 -12.23 -11.11 6.74
CA SER A 174 -13.29 -11.19 5.74
C SER A 174 -13.74 -9.79 5.27
N GLU A 175 -14.01 -8.86 6.19
CA GLU A 175 -14.29 -7.47 5.82
C GLU A 175 -13.15 -6.84 5.01
N THR A 176 -11.91 -7.11 5.41
CA THR A 176 -10.72 -6.57 4.73
C THR A 176 -10.62 -7.09 3.31
N LEU A 177 -10.80 -8.38 3.11
CA LEU A 177 -10.71 -9.02 1.80
C LEU A 177 -11.82 -8.58 0.84
N TYR A 178 -13.05 -8.47 1.33
CA TYR A 178 -14.22 -8.23 0.48
C TYR A 178 -14.61 -6.75 0.34
N ILE A 179 -14.11 -5.87 1.22
CA ILE A 179 -14.44 -4.43 1.18
C ILE A 179 -13.18 -3.59 0.96
N TYR A 180 -12.20 -3.67 1.86
CA TYR A 180 -11.06 -2.75 1.83
C TYR A 180 -10.05 -3.03 0.71
N ALA A 181 -9.74 -4.29 0.43
CA ALA A 181 -8.83 -4.65 -0.65
C ALA A 181 -9.38 -4.27 -2.05
N PRO A 182 -10.67 -4.49 -2.38
CA PRO A 182 -11.27 -3.97 -3.61
C PRO A 182 -11.26 -2.44 -3.72
N ILE A 183 -11.49 -1.71 -2.62
CA ILE A 183 -11.42 -0.25 -2.62
C ILE A 183 -9.98 0.19 -2.87
N ALA A 184 -9.00 -0.38 -2.15
CA ALA A 184 -7.59 -0.09 -2.37
C ALA A 184 -7.16 -0.35 -3.82
N HIS A 185 -7.66 -1.44 -4.44
CA HIS A 185 -7.45 -1.72 -5.84
C HIS A 185 -8.05 -0.64 -6.76
N ARG A 186 -9.28 -0.20 -6.49
CA ARG A 186 -10.00 0.79 -7.31
C ARG A 186 -9.33 2.15 -7.30
N ILE A 187 -8.75 2.57 -6.17
CA ILE A 187 -8.02 3.83 -6.04
C ILE A 187 -6.53 3.69 -6.36
N GLY A 188 -6.08 2.52 -6.83
CA GLY A 188 -4.72 2.29 -7.33
C GLY A 188 -3.66 2.00 -6.26
N LEU A 189 -4.02 1.78 -4.99
CA LEU A 189 -3.08 1.44 -3.91
C LEU A 189 -2.68 -0.05 -3.97
N PHE A 190 -1.97 -0.46 -5.03
CA PHE A 190 -1.71 -1.88 -5.30
C PHE A 190 -0.84 -2.56 -4.25
N GLU A 191 0.16 -1.87 -3.69
CA GLU A 191 1.00 -2.42 -2.62
C GLU A 191 0.16 -2.72 -1.38
N ILE A 192 -0.65 -1.75 -0.95
CA ILE A 192 -1.52 -1.88 0.22
C ILE A 192 -2.58 -2.96 -0.02
N LYS A 193 -3.21 -2.96 -1.20
CA LYS A 193 -4.17 -3.99 -1.60
C LYS A 193 -3.57 -5.39 -1.48
N THR A 194 -2.39 -5.58 -2.00
CA THR A 194 -1.67 -6.85 -1.98
C THR A 194 -1.37 -7.31 -0.55
N GLU A 195 -0.91 -6.39 0.30
CA GLU A 195 -0.62 -6.69 1.70
C GLU A 195 -1.91 -7.00 2.50
N LEU A 196 -3.01 -6.29 2.23
CA LEU A 196 -4.32 -6.57 2.83
C LEU A 196 -4.84 -7.96 2.44
N GLU A 197 -4.71 -8.36 1.18
CA GLU A 197 -5.10 -9.69 0.71
C GLU A 197 -4.24 -10.80 1.35
N ASP A 198 -2.92 -10.64 1.36
CA ASP A 198 -2.01 -11.62 1.96
C ASP A 198 -2.26 -11.78 3.47
N LEU A 199 -2.46 -10.66 4.19
CA LEU A 199 -2.80 -10.69 5.62
C LEU A 199 -4.18 -11.31 5.86
N SER A 200 -5.17 -11.03 5.00
CA SER A 200 -6.49 -11.64 5.14
C SER A 200 -6.43 -13.16 4.95
N LEU A 201 -5.67 -13.62 3.97
CA LEU A 201 -5.47 -15.07 3.75
C LEU A 201 -4.78 -15.73 4.94
N LYS A 202 -3.80 -15.06 5.58
CA LYS A 202 -3.11 -15.56 6.77
C LYS A 202 -4.09 -15.96 7.88
N TYR A 203 -5.19 -15.21 8.06
CA TYR A 203 -6.16 -15.47 9.15
C TYR A 203 -7.39 -16.27 8.70
N LEU A 204 -7.71 -16.28 7.39
CA LEU A 204 -8.85 -17.03 6.87
C LEU A 204 -8.49 -18.46 6.46
N ASP A 205 -7.26 -18.67 5.98
CA ASP A 205 -6.77 -19.96 5.47
C ASP A 205 -5.25 -20.04 5.74
N ASN A 206 -4.90 -20.20 7.02
CA ASN A 206 -3.51 -20.19 7.48
C ASN A 206 -2.69 -21.32 6.90
N GLU A 207 -3.29 -22.49 6.71
CA GLU A 207 -2.62 -23.65 6.15
C GLU A 207 -2.10 -23.38 4.75
N THR A 208 -2.98 -22.95 3.85
CA THR A 208 -2.60 -22.59 2.47
C THR A 208 -1.62 -21.41 2.46
N TYR A 209 -1.81 -20.41 3.33
CA TYR A 209 -0.89 -19.28 3.44
C TYR A 209 0.54 -19.73 3.78
N GLU A 210 0.73 -20.55 4.82
CA GLU A 210 2.05 -21.00 5.24
C GLU A 210 2.66 -22.00 4.25
N GLN A 211 1.87 -22.83 3.58
CA GLN A 211 2.33 -23.68 2.50
C GLN A 211 2.95 -22.87 1.36
N ILE A 212 2.25 -21.85 0.87
CA ILE A 212 2.74 -20.98 -0.21
C ILE A 212 3.97 -20.18 0.26
N ARG A 213 3.90 -19.61 1.47
CA ARG A 213 4.99 -18.83 2.06
C ARG A 213 6.28 -19.65 2.20
N SER A 214 6.15 -20.88 2.70
CA SER A 214 7.27 -21.81 2.85
C SER A 214 7.91 -22.16 1.51
N SER A 215 7.08 -22.49 0.49
CA SER A 215 7.56 -22.77 -0.87
C SER A 215 8.30 -21.56 -1.48
N LEU A 216 7.75 -20.35 -1.33
CA LEU A 216 8.41 -19.13 -1.81
C LEU A 216 9.75 -18.87 -1.11
N ARG A 217 9.84 -19.13 0.21
CA ARG A 217 11.10 -19.00 0.96
C ARG A 217 12.16 -20.00 0.50
N LYS A 218 11.79 -21.26 0.33
CA LYS A 218 12.72 -22.33 -0.12
C LYS A 218 13.32 -22.04 -1.49
N THR A 219 12.56 -21.41 -2.39
CA THR A 219 12.98 -21.13 -3.76
C THR A 219 13.53 -19.72 -3.98
N LYS A 220 13.65 -18.90 -2.92
CA LYS A 220 14.02 -17.48 -3.03
C LYS A 220 15.38 -17.24 -3.67
N ASP A 221 16.39 -18.00 -3.28
CA ASP A 221 17.74 -17.80 -3.77
C ASP A 221 17.88 -18.24 -5.24
N ASP A 222 17.27 -19.35 -5.60
CA ASP A 222 17.19 -19.82 -6.99
C ASP A 222 16.44 -18.82 -7.88
N GLN A 223 15.34 -18.23 -7.37
CA GLN A 223 14.59 -17.18 -8.07
C GLN A 223 15.43 -15.93 -8.26
N ASN A 224 16.17 -15.49 -7.23
CA ASN A 224 17.03 -14.32 -7.31
C ASN A 224 18.19 -14.53 -8.32
N LEU A 225 18.77 -15.72 -8.32
CA LEU A 225 19.80 -16.08 -9.28
C LEU A 225 19.23 -16.11 -10.72
N TYR A 226 18.08 -16.71 -10.90
CA TYR A 226 17.38 -16.76 -12.17
C TYR A 226 17.05 -15.36 -12.70
N ILE A 227 16.49 -14.47 -11.86
CA ILE A 227 16.19 -13.09 -12.22
C ILE A 227 17.47 -12.33 -12.60
N ARG A 228 18.56 -12.49 -11.86
CA ARG A 228 19.85 -11.86 -12.19
C ARG A 228 20.38 -12.32 -13.54
N ASN A 229 20.33 -13.62 -13.84
CA ASN A 229 20.78 -14.18 -15.12
C ASN A 229 19.89 -13.70 -16.29
N PHE A 230 18.57 -13.63 -16.07
CA PHE A 230 17.65 -13.08 -17.04
C PHE A 230 17.92 -11.59 -17.29
N ALA A 231 18.03 -10.80 -16.24
CA ALA A 231 18.20 -9.36 -16.31
C ALA A 231 19.54 -8.95 -16.94
N ARG A 232 20.63 -9.72 -16.75
CA ARG A 232 21.96 -9.39 -17.23
C ARG A 232 21.98 -9.15 -18.74
N LYS A 233 21.43 -10.08 -19.53
CA LYS A 233 21.41 -9.97 -21.00
C LYS A 233 20.64 -8.76 -21.51
N ILE A 234 19.53 -8.42 -20.85
CA ILE A 234 18.73 -7.23 -21.17
C ILE A 234 19.51 -5.96 -20.76
N SER A 235 20.10 -5.98 -19.54
CA SER A 235 20.85 -4.86 -19.00
C SER A 235 22.01 -4.44 -19.90
N ASP A 236 22.77 -5.41 -20.44
CA ASP A 236 23.90 -5.13 -21.32
C ASP A 236 23.45 -4.40 -22.60
N LYS A 237 22.34 -4.83 -23.22
CA LYS A 237 21.75 -4.16 -24.40
C LYS A 237 21.16 -2.80 -24.05
N LEU A 238 20.47 -2.64 -22.93
CA LEU A 238 19.90 -1.35 -22.52
C LEU A 238 21.00 -0.32 -22.23
N LYS A 239 22.13 -0.75 -21.64
CA LYS A 239 23.30 0.11 -21.41
C LYS A 239 23.95 0.57 -22.71
N SER A 240 24.08 -0.31 -23.71
CA SER A 240 24.64 0.06 -25.01
C SER A 240 23.80 1.11 -25.75
N GLU A 241 22.51 1.19 -25.42
CA GLU A 241 21.57 2.22 -25.94
C GLU A 241 21.52 3.49 -25.08
N LEU A 242 22.44 3.65 -24.11
CA LEU A 242 22.55 4.80 -23.21
C LEU A 242 21.26 5.10 -22.42
N LEU A 243 20.46 4.08 -22.09
CA LEU A 243 19.23 4.24 -21.33
C LEU A 243 19.53 4.24 -19.83
N ASP A 244 18.89 5.16 -19.10
CA ASP A 244 18.86 5.16 -17.63
C ASP A 244 17.67 4.30 -17.14
N PHE A 245 17.99 3.20 -16.45
CA PHE A 245 16.98 2.21 -16.06
C PHE A 245 17.37 1.45 -14.80
N LYS A 246 16.36 0.83 -14.19
CA LYS A 246 16.48 -0.14 -13.08
C LYS A 246 15.74 -1.42 -13.45
N ILE A 247 16.31 -2.59 -13.15
CA ILE A 247 15.65 -3.88 -13.32
C ILE A 247 15.45 -4.52 -11.95
N ASN A 248 14.21 -4.79 -11.59
CA ASN A 248 13.83 -5.38 -10.32
C ASN A 248 13.03 -6.68 -10.54
N GLY A 249 13.31 -7.71 -9.74
CA GLY A 249 12.43 -8.86 -9.62
C GLY A 249 11.28 -8.56 -8.66
N ARG A 250 10.08 -8.99 -9.00
CA ARG A 250 8.91 -8.90 -8.13
C ARG A 250 8.30 -10.29 -7.93
N THR A 251 8.32 -10.78 -6.70
CA THR A 251 7.57 -12.00 -6.33
C THR A 251 6.07 -11.69 -6.32
N LYS A 252 5.25 -12.59 -6.85
CA LYS A 252 3.78 -12.48 -6.76
C LYS A 252 3.34 -12.70 -5.32
N SER A 253 2.25 -12.04 -4.92
CA SER A 253 1.67 -12.18 -3.60
C SER A 253 1.16 -13.60 -3.36
N ILE A 254 1.14 -14.00 -2.09
CA ILE A 254 0.64 -15.31 -1.67
C ILE A 254 -0.80 -15.50 -2.10
N PHE A 255 -1.64 -14.46 -1.91
CA PHE A 255 -3.04 -14.47 -2.34
C PHE A 255 -3.18 -14.66 -3.86
N SER A 256 -2.39 -13.94 -4.67
CA SER A 256 -2.44 -14.10 -6.13
C SER A 256 -2.01 -15.48 -6.60
N ILE A 257 -1.09 -16.14 -5.91
CA ILE A 257 -0.69 -17.53 -6.17
C ILE A 257 -1.84 -18.48 -5.82
N ARG A 258 -2.46 -18.31 -4.63
CA ARG A 258 -3.63 -19.09 -4.21
C ARG A 258 -4.78 -19.00 -5.21
N GLU A 259 -5.15 -17.79 -5.63
CA GLU A 259 -6.19 -17.57 -6.63
C GLU A 259 -5.91 -18.31 -7.94
N LYS A 260 -4.64 -18.38 -8.33
CA LYS A 260 -4.23 -19.09 -9.52
C LYS A 260 -4.30 -20.61 -9.36
N MET A 261 -3.89 -21.12 -8.18
CA MET A 261 -4.02 -22.54 -7.84
C MET A 261 -5.49 -22.96 -7.91
N LEU A 262 -6.41 -22.17 -7.33
CA LEU A 262 -7.84 -22.44 -7.35
C LEU A 262 -8.43 -22.39 -8.78
N LYS A 263 -8.15 -21.31 -9.54
CA LYS A 263 -8.70 -21.12 -10.88
C LYS A 263 -8.26 -22.19 -11.90
N LYS A 264 -7.08 -22.77 -11.68
CA LYS A 264 -6.50 -23.76 -12.60
C LYS A 264 -6.54 -25.17 -12.04
N SER A 265 -6.98 -25.35 -10.79
CA SER A 265 -6.95 -26.63 -10.07
C SER A 265 -5.54 -27.26 -10.08
N ILE A 266 -4.50 -26.44 -9.82
CA ILE A 266 -3.10 -26.86 -9.84
C ILE A 266 -2.45 -26.70 -8.47
N SER A 267 -1.42 -27.50 -8.21
CA SER A 267 -0.59 -27.39 -7.01
C SER A 267 0.34 -26.17 -7.07
N ILE A 268 0.93 -25.78 -5.93
CA ILE A 268 1.88 -24.68 -5.89
C ILE A 268 3.09 -24.94 -6.78
N ASP A 269 3.53 -26.19 -6.92
CA ASP A 269 4.73 -26.52 -7.71
C ASP A 269 4.49 -26.35 -9.21
N GLU A 270 3.24 -26.41 -9.65
CA GLU A 270 2.81 -26.18 -11.03
C GLU A 270 2.57 -24.70 -11.35
N VAL A 271 2.67 -23.79 -10.36
CA VAL A 271 2.62 -22.34 -10.59
C VAL A 271 3.98 -21.84 -11.09
N TYR A 272 4.19 -21.82 -12.40
CA TYR A 272 5.48 -21.44 -13.01
C TYR A 272 5.80 -19.94 -12.98
N ASP A 273 4.78 -19.05 -12.99
CA ASP A 273 4.97 -17.60 -13.02
C ASP A 273 4.86 -16.97 -11.62
N ARG A 274 5.68 -17.46 -10.68
CA ARG A 274 5.73 -16.98 -9.28
C ARG A 274 6.37 -15.60 -9.12
N PHE A 275 7.03 -15.10 -10.16
CA PHE A 275 7.68 -13.80 -10.18
C PHE A 275 7.56 -13.12 -11.54
N ALA A 276 7.73 -11.82 -11.54
CA ALA A 276 7.80 -10.97 -12.71
C ALA A 276 9.11 -10.15 -12.66
N VAL A 277 9.55 -9.67 -13.81
CA VAL A 277 10.66 -8.72 -13.90
C VAL A 277 10.07 -7.36 -14.26
N ARG A 278 10.51 -6.33 -13.56
CA ARG A 278 10.11 -4.94 -13.81
C ARG A 278 11.30 -4.17 -14.33
N ILE A 279 11.13 -3.49 -15.46
CA ILE A 279 12.08 -2.55 -16.03
C ILE A 279 11.50 -1.16 -15.85
N ILE A 280 12.16 -0.34 -15.03
CA ILE A 280 11.79 1.04 -14.75
C ILE A 280 12.82 1.92 -15.45
N TYR A 281 12.39 2.78 -16.35
CA TYR A 281 13.27 3.67 -17.12
C TYR A 281 12.96 5.14 -16.84
N LYS A 282 13.98 5.98 -16.93
CA LYS A 282 13.85 7.43 -16.82
C LYS A 282 13.52 8.02 -18.19
N ALA A 283 12.52 8.87 -18.26
CA ALA A 283 12.10 9.52 -19.47
C ALA A 283 11.39 10.87 -19.21
N LYS A 284 11.44 11.78 -20.18
CA LYS A 284 10.52 12.92 -20.20
C LYS A 284 9.11 12.45 -20.60
N PRO A 285 8.03 13.11 -20.13
CA PRO A 285 6.66 12.68 -20.42
C PRO A 285 6.36 12.42 -21.90
N LYS A 286 6.88 13.26 -22.80
CA LYS A 286 6.68 13.12 -24.26
C LYS A 286 7.39 11.90 -24.88
N GLU A 287 8.42 11.36 -24.20
CA GLU A 287 9.27 10.28 -24.69
C GLU A 287 8.90 8.92 -24.06
N GLU A 288 8.08 8.91 -23.02
CA GLU A 288 7.79 7.71 -22.24
C GLU A 288 7.28 6.56 -23.11
N LYS A 289 6.29 6.81 -23.97
CA LYS A 289 5.74 5.77 -24.84
C LYS A 289 6.76 5.24 -25.82
N LEU A 290 7.53 6.12 -26.47
CA LEU A 290 8.56 5.73 -27.43
C LEU A 290 9.63 4.84 -26.78
N LEU A 291 10.11 5.24 -25.61
CA LEU A 291 11.13 4.48 -24.88
C LEU A 291 10.59 3.13 -24.36
N ALA A 292 9.32 3.07 -23.95
CA ALA A 292 8.69 1.80 -23.57
C ALA A 292 8.72 0.78 -24.71
N TRP A 293 8.36 1.22 -25.93
CA TRP A 293 8.38 0.37 -27.12
C TRP A 293 9.81 0.05 -27.60
N LYS A 294 10.76 0.97 -27.43
CA LYS A 294 12.18 0.69 -27.67
C LYS A 294 12.69 -0.42 -26.72
N ILE A 295 12.37 -0.33 -25.43
CA ILE A 295 12.74 -1.35 -24.44
C ILE A 295 12.02 -2.68 -24.76
N TYR A 296 10.77 -2.65 -25.20
CA TYR A 296 10.06 -3.83 -25.68
C TYR A 296 10.82 -4.53 -26.80
N SER A 297 11.25 -3.78 -27.85
CA SER A 297 12.04 -4.33 -28.94
C SER A 297 13.33 -4.98 -28.44
N ILE A 298 14.09 -4.31 -27.58
CA ILE A 298 15.32 -4.84 -26.99
C ILE A 298 15.08 -6.15 -26.22
N VAL A 299 14.00 -6.22 -25.43
CA VAL A 299 13.67 -7.43 -24.67
C VAL A 299 13.29 -8.58 -25.60
N THR A 300 12.54 -8.29 -26.68
CA THR A 300 12.07 -9.32 -27.63
C THR A 300 13.16 -9.77 -28.60
N ASP A 301 14.20 -8.99 -28.80
CA ASP A 301 15.44 -9.41 -29.50
C ASP A 301 16.25 -10.43 -28.69
N VAL A 302 16.21 -10.33 -27.36
CA VAL A 302 16.93 -11.24 -26.46
C VAL A 302 16.14 -12.50 -26.16
N TYR A 303 14.80 -12.35 -25.99
CA TYR A 303 13.93 -13.41 -25.51
C TYR A 303 12.66 -13.48 -26.34
N ARG A 304 12.33 -14.69 -26.85
CA ARG A 304 11.14 -14.91 -27.67
C ARG A 304 9.84 -14.55 -26.92
N PRO A 305 9.02 -13.60 -27.42
CA PRO A 305 7.77 -13.21 -26.78
C PRO A 305 6.64 -14.21 -27.04
N ASN A 306 5.65 -14.21 -26.14
CA ASN A 306 4.36 -14.79 -26.38
C ASN A 306 3.41 -13.72 -26.96
N PRO A 307 3.03 -13.78 -28.24
CA PRO A 307 2.27 -12.71 -28.89
C PRO A 307 0.86 -12.53 -28.30
N THR A 308 0.27 -13.58 -27.73
CA THR A 308 -1.09 -13.51 -27.15
C THR A 308 -1.11 -12.87 -25.77
N ARG A 309 0.07 -12.61 -25.18
CA ARG A 309 0.22 -12.08 -23.81
C ARG A 309 0.84 -10.70 -23.75
N LEU A 310 0.78 -9.94 -24.83
CA LEU A 310 1.09 -8.51 -24.81
C LEU A 310 -0.11 -7.74 -24.23
N ARG A 311 0.15 -6.82 -23.31
CA ARG A 311 -0.84 -5.89 -22.76
C ARG A 311 -0.27 -4.47 -22.80
N ASP A 312 -0.88 -3.62 -23.60
CA ASP A 312 -0.51 -2.21 -23.74
C ASP A 312 -1.43 -1.32 -22.89
N TRP A 313 -1.02 -1.08 -21.67
CA TRP A 313 -1.66 -0.15 -20.75
C TRP A 313 -1.04 1.26 -20.82
N ILE A 314 -0.10 1.53 -21.74
CA ILE A 314 0.43 2.88 -22.00
C ILE A 314 -0.46 3.58 -23.00
N SER A 315 -0.84 2.91 -24.10
CA SER A 315 -1.75 3.49 -25.09
C SER A 315 -3.20 3.56 -24.58
N ASN A 316 -3.60 2.60 -23.73
CA ASN A 316 -4.93 2.51 -23.13
C ASN A 316 -4.82 2.31 -21.61
N PRO A 317 -4.57 3.38 -20.83
CA PRO A 317 -4.45 3.30 -19.37
C PRO A 317 -5.69 2.70 -18.74
N LYS A 318 -5.52 1.98 -17.63
CA LYS A 318 -6.65 1.46 -16.85
C LYS A 318 -7.41 2.61 -16.19
N SER A 319 -8.67 2.38 -15.84
CA SER A 319 -9.53 3.38 -15.18
C SER A 319 -8.98 3.95 -13.87
N ASN A 320 -8.05 3.26 -13.23
CA ASN A 320 -7.34 3.67 -12.03
C ASN A 320 -5.99 4.36 -12.33
N GLY A 321 -5.73 4.75 -13.57
CA GLY A 321 -4.49 5.43 -13.99
C GLY A 321 -3.27 4.54 -14.14
N TYR A 322 -3.39 3.22 -14.02
CA TYR A 322 -2.26 2.31 -14.21
C TYR A 322 -1.78 2.28 -15.65
N GLU A 323 -0.49 2.51 -15.86
CA GLU A 323 0.20 2.49 -17.15
C GLU A 323 1.40 1.54 -17.09
N ALA A 324 1.55 0.65 -18.07
CA ALA A 324 2.73 -0.19 -18.29
C ALA A 324 2.60 -0.98 -19.61
N LEU A 325 3.70 -1.42 -20.21
CA LEU A 325 3.69 -2.54 -21.15
C LEU A 325 3.96 -3.85 -20.39
N HIS A 326 3.09 -4.84 -20.57
CA HIS A 326 3.30 -6.18 -20.04
C HIS A 326 3.54 -7.13 -21.20
N ILE A 327 4.63 -7.85 -21.14
CA ILE A 327 4.96 -8.92 -22.09
C ILE A 327 5.29 -10.20 -21.33
N THR A 328 5.06 -11.33 -21.94
CA THR A 328 5.51 -12.63 -21.43
C THR A 328 6.52 -13.19 -22.42
N VAL A 329 7.72 -13.51 -21.97
CA VAL A 329 8.80 -14.04 -22.80
C VAL A 329 9.29 -15.39 -22.30
N VAL A 330 9.93 -16.17 -23.17
CA VAL A 330 10.63 -17.41 -22.80
C VAL A 330 12.03 -17.04 -22.30
N GLY A 331 12.24 -17.13 -20.99
CA GLY A 331 13.53 -16.89 -20.37
C GLY A 331 14.45 -18.10 -20.36
N PRO A 332 15.57 -18.04 -19.60
CA PRO A 332 16.46 -19.18 -19.39
C PRO A 332 15.69 -20.40 -18.91
N SER A 333 16.19 -21.61 -19.24
CA SER A 333 15.54 -22.88 -18.89
C SER A 333 14.12 -23.05 -19.41
N LYS A 334 13.77 -22.37 -20.51
CA LYS A 334 12.45 -22.42 -21.18
C LYS A 334 11.26 -22.04 -20.27
N ARG A 335 11.49 -21.25 -19.23
CA ARG A 335 10.45 -20.76 -18.32
C ARG A 335 9.83 -19.46 -18.83
N TRP A 336 8.52 -19.34 -18.74
CA TRP A 336 7.80 -18.11 -19.05
C TRP A 336 8.00 -17.06 -17.94
N ILE A 337 8.38 -15.84 -18.35
CA ILE A 337 8.55 -14.69 -17.45
C ILE A 337 7.67 -13.55 -17.93
N GLU A 338 6.94 -12.94 -17.02
CA GLU A 338 6.27 -11.67 -17.24
C GLU A 338 7.29 -10.53 -17.04
N VAL A 339 7.41 -9.66 -18.03
CA VAL A 339 8.19 -8.44 -17.97
C VAL A 339 7.26 -7.24 -18.02
N GLN A 340 7.39 -6.35 -17.04
CA GLN A 340 6.63 -5.10 -16.92
C GLN A 340 7.58 -3.94 -17.23
N ILE A 341 7.27 -3.15 -18.25
CA ILE A 341 8.06 -2.01 -18.70
C ILE A 341 7.26 -0.75 -18.40
N ARG A 342 7.86 0.19 -17.64
CA ARG A 342 7.22 1.45 -17.26
C ARG A 342 8.23 2.53 -16.92
N SER A 343 7.87 3.81 -17.11
CA SER A 343 8.69 4.94 -16.68
C SER A 343 8.69 5.08 -15.16
N GLU A 344 9.58 5.92 -14.61
CA GLU A 344 9.58 6.24 -13.17
C GLU A 344 8.23 6.85 -12.74
N ARG A 345 7.62 7.73 -13.55
CA ARG A 345 6.29 8.29 -13.31
C ARG A 345 5.21 7.21 -13.28
N MET A 346 5.19 6.32 -14.26
CA MET A 346 4.24 5.21 -14.33
C MET A 346 4.43 4.24 -13.15
N ASP A 347 5.67 4.02 -12.69
CA ASP A 347 5.97 3.21 -11.52
C ASP A 347 5.43 3.85 -10.24
N GLU A 348 5.59 5.17 -10.10
CA GLU A 348 5.05 5.93 -8.98
C GLU A 348 3.51 5.87 -8.92
N ILE A 349 2.84 6.07 -10.06
CA ILE A 349 1.38 5.94 -10.16
C ILE A 349 0.95 4.50 -9.84
N ALA A 350 1.67 3.50 -10.31
CA ALA A 350 1.36 2.11 -10.03
C ALA A 350 1.54 1.71 -8.56
N GLU A 351 2.46 2.33 -7.83
CA GLU A 351 2.70 2.03 -6.41
C GLU A 351 1.78 2.85 -5.48
N ARG A 352 1.46 4.11 -5.82
CA ARG A 352 0.76 5.08 -4.96
C ARG A 352 -0.66 5.41 -5.42
N GLY A 353 -1.05 5.00 -6.64
CA GLY A 353 -2.40 5.23 -7.18
C GLY A 353 -2.78 6.69 -7.22
N PHE A 354 -4.01 6.98 -6.81
CA PHE A 354 -4.60 8.32 -6.82
C PHE A 354 -3.79 9.37 -6.03
N ALA A 355 -3.01 8.93 -5.03
CA ALA A 355 -2.19 9.82 -4.22
C ALA A 355 -1.00 10.41 -5.01
N ALA A 356 -0.49 9.71 -6.03
CA ALA A 356 0.53 10.27 -6.93
C ALA A 356 0.01 11.49 -7.69
N HIS A 357 -1.28 11.51 -8.06
CA HIS A 357 -1.91 12.66 -8.74
C HIS A 357 -2.07 13.90 -7.84
N TYR A 358 -2.14 13.73 -6.51
CA TYR A 358 -2.22 14.86 -5.58
C TYR A 358 -0.96 15.75 -5.59
N LYS A 359 0.20 15.14 -5.83
CA LYS A 359 1.48 15.87 -5.91
C LYS A 359 1.55 16.77 -7.16
N TYR A 360 1.02 16.31 -8.28
CA TYR A 360 1.06 17.07 -9.55
C TYR A 360 0.05 18.22 -9.60
N LYS A 361 -1.02 18.20 -8.81
CA LYS A 361 -2.02 19.30 -8.75
C LYS A 361 -1.65 20.43 -7.79
N GLN A 362 -0.66 20.24 -6.90
CA GLN A 362 -0.18 21.28 -5.99
C GLN A 362 1.05 22.02 -6.51
N GLY A 363 1.59 21.61 -7.64
CA GLY A 363 2.79 22.19 -8.28
C GLY A 363 2.53 23.06 -9.51
N ASP A 364 1.25 23.35 -9.86
CA ASP A 364 0.86 24.33 -10.89
C ASP A 364 0.31 25.60 -10.27
#